data_b847aa7fb08609a6d426e3b7616a30d5
#
_entry.id   b847aa7fb08609a6d426e3b7616a30d5
#
_cell.length_a   1.000
_cell.length_b   1.000
_cell.length_c   1.000
_cell.angle_alpha   90.00
_cell.angle_beta   90.00
_cell.angle_gamma   90.00
#
_symmetry.space_group_name_H-M   'P 1'
#
loop_
_entity.id
_entity.type
_entity.pdbx_description
1 polymer ?
#
loop_
_entity_poly.entity_id
_entity_poly.type
_entity_poly.pdbx_seq_one_letter_code
_entity_poly.pdbx_strand_id
1 'polypeptide(L)'
;MSEHSIKATGRKDEGKGASRRLRHAARIPAIVYGGQSAPKSIQLEHEKTWIASQSEWFYSSILSLDVDGTVERVLLRDMQRHPFKQQIMHLDFQRVNENEALRVAVPLHFVNVEKSPAGKAADVVVTHELNEIHVSCLPKDLPEFIEVDLSGLNAGDTIHLSQVALPKGVEVPELKLGADHDVAVVVARMGRVEEATEEGAAPAAGEGEAGK
;
A
#
# COMPACT_ATOMS: atom_id res chain seq x y z
N MET A 1 -17.66 -6.20 11.84
CA MET A 1 -17.09 -6.12 10.49
C MET A 1 -17.93 -5.15 9.69
N SER A 2 -17.35 -4.07 9.25
CA SER A 2 -18.04 -3.07 8.40
C SER A 2 -18.26 -3.73 7.04
N GLU A 3 -19.51 -3.86 6.59
CA GLU A 3 -19.79 -4.37 5.24
C GLU A 3 -19.61 -3.25 4.22
N HIS A 4 -18.48 -3.27 3.54
CA HIS A 4 -18.18 -2.33 2.46
C HIS A 4 -18.83 -2.82 1.17
N SER A 5 -19.93 -2.18 0.77
CA SER A 5 -20.70 -2.56 -0.42
C SER A 5 -20.31 -1.72 -1.63
N ILE A 6 -20.05 -2.39 -2.76
CA ILE A 6 -19.73 -1.78 -4.04
C ILE A 6 -20.70 -2.27 -5.09
N LYS A 7 -21.30 -1.35 -5.86
CA LYS A 7 -22.23 -1.68 -6.94
C LYS A 7 -21.49 -1.82 -8.27
N ALA A 8 -21.77 -2.91 -8.96
CA ALA A 8 -21.25 -3.21 -10.29
C ALA A 8 -22.37 -3.69 -11.23
N THR A 9 -22.15 -3.56 -12.51
CA THR A 9 -23.03 -4.09 -13.55
C THR A 9 -22.27 -5.06 -14.44
N GLY A 10 -22.92 -6.16 -14.84
CA GLY A 10 -22.34 -7.10 -15.80
C GLY A 10 -22.15 -6.44 -17.16
N ARG A 11 -21.09 -6.82 -17.89
CA ARG A 11 -20.83 -6.36 -19.25
C ARG A 11 -20.69 -7.53 -20.20
N LYS A 12 -21.19 -7.35 -21.44
CA LYS A 12 -21.06 -8.32 -22.54
C LYS A 12 -19.99 -7.89 -23.55
N ASP A 13 -19.82 -6.57 -23.73
CA ASP A 13 -18.86 -6.02 -24.67
C ASP A 13 -17.45 -6.09 -24.10
N GLU A 14 -16.54 -6.77 -24.79
CA GLU A 14 -15.16 -6.95 -24.42
C GLU A 14 -14.20 -6.35 -25.45
N GLY A 15 -12.91 -6.32 -25.11
CA GLY A 15 -11.84 -5.88 -25.98
C GLY A 15 -11.45 -4.39 -25.82
N LYS A 16 -10.38 -4.00 -26.53
CA LYS A 16 -9.71 -2.69 -26.41
C LYS A 16 -10.64 -1.51 -26.66
N GLY A 17 -11.46 -1.58 -27.73
CA GLY A 17 -12.36 -0.48 -28.10
C GLY A 17 -13.51 -0.30 -27.09
N ALA A 18 -14.12 -1.39 -26.62
CA ALA A 18 -15.19 -1.37 -25.62
C ALA A 18 -14.68 -0.81 -24.30
N SER A 19 -13.55 -1.29 -23.78
CA SER A 19 -12.93 -0.80 -22.56
C SER A 19 -12.54 0.68 -22.65
N ARG A 20 -12.09 1.18 -23.81
CA ARG A 20 -11.81 2.59 -24.03
C ARG A 20 -13.09 3.44 -23.95
N ARG A 21 -14.19 3.02 -24.59
CA ARG A 21 -15.49 3.71 -24.53
C ARG A 21 -16.02 3.80 -23.10
N LEU A 22 -15.92 2.70 -22.32
CA LEU A 22 -16.31 2.69 -20.90
C LEU A 22 -15.57 3.74 -20.09
N ARG A 23 -14.24 3.81 -20.22
CA ARG A 23 -13.43 4.81 -19.49
C ARG A 23 -13.79 6.24 -19.88
N HIS A 24 -14.15 6.51 -21.15
CA HIS A 24 -14.64 7.81 -21.56
C HIS A 24 -16.04 8.13 -21.00
N ALA A 25 -16.83 7.11 -20.69
CA ALA A 25 -18.12 7.24 -20.03
C ALA A 25 -18.03 7.21 -18.49
N ALA A 26 -16.83 7.49 -17.94
CA ALA A 26 -16.56 7.45 -16.50
C ALA A 26 -16.91 6.09 -15.85
N ARG A 27 -16.71 5.00 -16.57
CA ARG A 27 -16.88 3.63 -16.05
C ARG A 27 -15.57 2.88 -16.10
N ILE A 28 -15.33 2.02 -15.09
CA ILE A 28 -14.13 1.20 -14.95
C ILE A 28 -14.46 -0.22 -15.41
N PRO A 29 -13.74 -0.77 -16.37
CA PRO A 29 -13.80 -2.20 -16.66
C PRO A 29 -13.14 -2.99 -15.53
N ALA A 30 -13.77 -4.08 -15.08
CA ALA A 30 -13.26 -4.97 -14.07
C ALA A 30 -13.63 -6.42 -14.36
N ILE A 31 -13.01 -7.33 -13.62
CA ILE A 31 -13.26 -8.76 -13.68
C ILE A 31 -13.43 -9.33 -12.27
N VAL A 32 -14.35 -10.29 -12.14
CA VAL A 32 -14.50 -11.12 -10.93
C VAL A 32 -14.20 -12.56 -11.29
N TYR A 33 -13.26 -13.17 -10.60
CA TYR A 33 -12.85 -14.56 -10.84
C TYR A 33 -12.62 -15.32 -9.52
N GLY A 34 -12.34 -16.60 -9.63
CA GLY A 34 -12.14 -17.49 -8.49
C GLY A 34 -13.44 -18.14 -8.00
N GLY A 35 -13.32 -19.02 -7.00
CA GLY A 35 -14.41 -19.85 -6.52
C GLY A 35 -14.85 -20.88 -7.57
N GLN A 36 -16.08 -21.37 -7.42
CA GLN A 36 -16.65 -22.39 -8.32
C GLN A 36 -17.32 -21.81 -9.57
N SER A 37 -17.55 -20.48 -9.61
CA SER A 37 -18.24 -19.80 -10.72
C SER A 37 -17.27 -19.32 -11.78
N ALA A 38 -17.72 -19.30 -13.04
CA ALA A 38 -16.93 -18.77 -14.15
C ALA A 38 -16.55 -17.31 -13.94
N PRO A 39 -15.41 -16.85 -14.49
CA PRO A 39 -15.04 -15.44 -14.48
C PRO A 39 -16.14 -14.58 -15.13
N LYS A 40 -16.43 -13.43 -14.51
CA LYS A 40 -17.47 -12.51 -14.97
C LYS A 40 -16.88 -11.13 -15.24
N SER A 41 -17.04 -10.63 -16.46
CA SER A 41 -16.67 -9.27 -16.83
C SER A 41 -17.71 -8.29 -16.30
N ILE A 42 -17.27 -7.27 -15.57
CA ILE A 42 -18.12 -6.27 -14.93
C ILE A 42 -17.65 -4.85 -15.23
N GLN A 43 -18.45 -3.88 -14.89
CA GLN A 43 -18.11 -2.47 -14.94
C GLN A 43 -18.58 -1.75 -13.66
N LEU A 44 -17.78 -0.81 -13.20
CA LEU A 44 -18.07 0.01 -12.02
C LEU A 44 -18.14 1.49 -12.38
N GLU A 45 -18.77 2.28 -11.52
CA GLU A 45 -18.79 3.73 -11.61
C GLU A 45 -17.45 4.29 -11.10
N HIS A 46 -16.78 5.11 -11.92
CA HIS A 46 -15.43 5.58 -11.61
C HIS A 46 -15.37 6.43 -10.34
N GLU A 47 -16.27 7.40 -10.19
CA GLU A 47 -16.23 8.36 -9.08
C GLU A 47 -16.36 7.66 -7.72
N LYS A 48 -17.37 6.81 -7.56
CA LYS A 48 -17.60 6.08 -6.31
C LYS A 48 -16.45 5.14 -5.97
N THR A 49 -15.93 4.46 -6.99
CA THR A 49 -14.81 3.54 -6.81
C THR A 49 -13.51 4.29 -6.51
N TRP A 50 -13.32 5.46 -7.13
CA TRP A 50 -12.17 6.32 -6.83
C TRP A 50 -12.17 6.79 -5.38
N ILE A 51 -13.32 7.26 -4.87
CA ILE A 51 -13.47 7.66 -3.45
C ILE A 51 -13.18 6.46 -2.53
N ALA A 52 -13.76 5.30 -2.81
CA ALA A 52 -13.51 4.07 -2.04
C ALA A 52 -12.03 3.68 -2.05
N SER A 53 -11.35 3.84 -3.18
CA SER A 53 -9.92 3.50 -3.33
C SER A 53 -8.95 4.42 -2.58
N GLN A 54 -9.43 5.51 -1.98
CA GLN A 54 -8.62 6.37 -1.10
C GLN A 54 -8.57 5.84 0.33
N SER A 55 -9.41 4.87 0.66
CA SER A 55 -9.47 4.25 1.98
C SER A 55 -8.72 2.92 1.98
N GLU A 56 -8.00 2.64 3.05
CA GLU A 56 -7.19 1.43 3.20
C GLU A 56 -8.01 0.15 3.17
N TRP A 57 -9.22 0.18 3.74
CA TRP A 57 -10.13 -0.96 3.74
C TRP A 57 -10.43 -1.51 2.34
N PHE A 58 -10.33 -0.66 1.30
CA PHE A 58 -10.59 -1.09 -0.08
C PHE A 58 -9.59 -2.16 -0.57
N TYR A 59 -8.38 -2.18 -0.01
CA TYR A 59 -7.29 -3.09 -0.39
C TYR A 59 -7.18 -4.29 0.54
N SER A 60 -7.42 -4.08 1.82
CA SER A 60 -7.16 -5.07 2.87
C SER A 60 -8.40 -5.78 3.39
N SER A 61 -9.63 -5.33 3.05
CA SER A 61 -10.85 -5.97 3.57
C SER A 61 -11.65 -6.70 2.51
N ILE A 62 -12.57 -7.55 2.99
CA ILE A 62 -13.49 -8.30 2.14
C ILE A 62 -14.65 -7.37 1.76
N LEU A 63 -14.86 -7.21 0.46
CA LEU A 63 -15.87 -6.34 -0.12
C LEU A 63 -17.12 -7.13 -0.49
N SER A 64 -18.29 -6.52 -0.25
CA SER A 64 -19.58 -7.01 -0.73
C SER A 64 -19.86 -6.39 -2.11
N LEU A 65 -19.62 -7.13 -3.18
CA LEU A 65 -19.81 -6.67 -4.55
C LEU A 65 -21.22 -7.07 -5.04
N ASP A 66 -22.06 -6.06 -5.26
CA ASP A 66 -23.40 -6.24 -5.84
C ASP A 66 -23.30 -6.18 -7.36
N VAL A 67 -23.46 -7.32 -8.01
CA VAL A 67 -23.45 -7.43 -9.48
C VAL A 67 -24.85 -7.73 -9.96
N ASP A 68 -25.55 -6.73 -10.50
CA ASP A 68 -26.92 -6.84 -11.03
C ASP A 68 -27.91 -7.44 -10.00
N GLY A 69 -27.77 -7.10 -8.72
CA GLY A 69 -28.62 -7.59 -7.62
C GLY A 69 -28.15 -8.88 -6.97
N THR A 70 -27.02 -9.43 -7.43
CA THR A 70 -26.38 -10.60 -6.79
C THR A 70 -25.17 -10.12 -6.00
N VAL A 71 -25.18 -10.33 -4.67
CA VAL A 71 -24.07 -9.96 -3.79
C VAL A 71 -23.06 -11.09 -3.71
N GLU A 72 -21.82 -10.81 -4.08
CA GLU A 72 -20.69 -11.74 -3.99
C GLU A 72 -19.63 -11.15 -3.03
N ARG A 73 -19.04 -12.02 -2.18
CA ARG A 73 -17.92 -11.62 -1.31
C ARG A 73 -16.61 -11.72 -2.09
N VAL A 74 -15.94 -10.62 -2.23
CA VAL A 74 -14.73 -10.51 -3.05
C VAL A 74 -13.62 -9.77 -2.31
N LEU A 75 -12.39 -10.01 -2.74
CA LEU A 75 -11.20 -9.28 -2.34
C LEU A 75 -10.64 -8.57 -3.57
N LEU A 76 -10.17 -7.35 -3.41
CA LEU A 76 -9.41 -6.67 -4.45
C LEU A 76 -8.03 -7.34 -4.59
N ARG A 77 -7.72 -7.81 -5.80
CA ARG A 77 -6.46 -8.48 -6.09
C ARG A 77 -5.44 -7.57 -6.75
N ASP A 78 -5.91 -6.75 -7.68
CA ASP A 78 -5.08 -5.79 -8.39
C ASP A 78 -5.89 -4.56 -8.81
N MET A 79 -5.21 -3.42 -8.87
CA MET A 79 -5.76 -2.17 -9.35
C MET A 79 -4.78 -1.46 -10.27
N GLN A 80 -5.14 -1.33 -11.52
CA GLN A 80 -4.37 -0.57 -12.50
C GLN A 80 -4.80 0.89 -12.50
N ARG A 81 -3.85 1.79 -12.21
CA ARG A 81 -4.05 3.24 -12.24
C ARG A 81 -3.38 3.85 -13.48
N HIS A 82 -3.94 4.95 -13.95
CA HIS A 82 -3.31 5.72 -15.00
C HIS A 82 -2.06 6.44 -14.44
N PRO A 83 -0.89 6.46 -15.14
CA PRO A 83 0.37 6.98 -14.60
C PRO A 83 0.32 8.45 -14.13
N PHE A 84 -0.47 9.31 -14.79
CA PHE A 84 -0.53 10.74 -14.45
C PHE A 84 -1.93 11.31 -14.29
N LYS A 85 -3.00 10.55 -14.63
CA LYS A 85 -4.39 10.98 -14.43
C LYS A 85 -4.96 10.28 -13.19
N GLN A 86 -5.80 10.96 -12.45
CA GLN A 86 -6.58 10.38 -11.36
C GLN A 86 -7.69 9.46 -11.91
N GLN A 87 -7.27 8.37 -12.56
CA GLN A 87 -8.16 7.45 -13.23
C GLN A 87 -7.75 6.00 -12.98
N ILE A 88 -8.72 5.19 -12.54
CA ILE A 88 -8.57 3.74 -12.45
C ILE A 88 -8.81 3.15 -13.82
N MET A 89 -7.89 2.30 -14.26
CA MET A 89 -7.91 1.68 -15.59
C MET A 89 -8.56 0.31 -15.59
N HIS A 90 -8.31 -0.49 -14.55
CA HIS A 90 -8.85 -1.83 -14.37
C HIS A 90 -8.87 -2.23 -12.90
N LEU A 91 -9.76 -3.14 -12.54
CA LEU A 91 -9.87 -3.74 -11.20
C LEU A 91 -10.05 -5.24 -11.33
N ASP A 92 -9.30 -5.98 -10.55
CA ASP A 92 -9.34 -7.42 -10.46
C ASP A 92 -9.88 -7.83 -9.11
N PHE A 93 -11.04 -8.51 -9.09
CA PHE A 93 -11.64 -9.02 -7.88
C PHE A 93 -11.57 -10.54 -7.83
N GLN A 94 -11.12 -11.07 -6.72
CA GLN A 94 -11.10 -12.50 -6.43
C GLN A 94 -12.25 -12.85 -5.49
N ARG A 95 -13.07 -13.86 -5.84
CA ARG A 95 -14.09 -14.39 -4.94
C ARG A 95 -13.45 -15.05 -3.73
N VAL A 96 -14.01 -14.79 -2.58
CA VAL A 96 -13.51 -15.29 -1.29
C VAL A 96 -14.30 -16.51 -0.88
N ASN A 97 -13.59 -17.62 -0.63
CA ASN A 97 -14.12 -18.83 -0.01
C ASN A 97 -13.74 -18.84 1.46
N GLU A 98 -14.67 -19.15 2.36
CA GLU A 98 -14.45 -19.09 3.81
C GLU A 98 -13.38 -20.08 4.34
N ASN A 99 -13.11 -21.14 3.59
CA ASN A 99 -12.21 -22.23 3.98
C ASN A 99 -10.83 -22.16 3.29
N GLU A 100 -10.57 -21.17 2.47
CA GLU A 100 -9.31 -21.00 1.76
C GLU A 100 -8.48 -19.87 2.36
N ALA A 101 -7.20 -20.14 2.60
CA ALA A 101 -6.27 -19.10 3.02
C ALA A 101 -6.04 -18.08 1.88
N LEU A 102 -6.19 -16.82 2.21
CA LEU A 102 -5.98 -15.71 1.30
C LEU A 102 -4.60 -15.10 1.53
N ARG A 103 -3.94 -14.70 0.46
CA ARG A 103 -2.72 -13.88 0.52
C ARG A 103 -3.09 -12.45 0.17
N VAL A 104 -2.88 -11.55 1.11
CA VAL A 104 -3.27 -10.13 0.99
C VAL A 104 -2.12 -9.25 1.44
N ALA A 105 -1.92 -8.12 0.79
CA ALA A 105 -1.08 -7.05 1.29
C ALA A 105 -1.87 -6.23 2.30
N VAL A 106 -1.37 -6.14 3.53
CA VAL A 106 -1.99 -5.39 4.62
C VAL A 106 -1.09 -4.21 4.98
N PRO A 107 -1.63 -2.98 5.07
CA PRO A 107 -0.88 -1.80 5.40
C PRO A 107 -0.39 -1.84 6.86
N LEU A 108 0.76 -1.19 7.09
CA LEU A 108 1.37 -0.99 8.39
C LEU A 108 1.08 0.39 8.93
N HIS A 109 0.56 0.45 10.16
CA HIS A 109 0.38 1.70 10.90
C HIS A 109 1.47 1.82 11.96
N PHE A 110 2.32 2.82 11.82
CA PHE A 110 3.39 3.11 12.76
C PHE A 110 2.89 4.04 13.86
N VAL A 111 2.89 3.54 15.09
CA VAL A 111 2.40 4.28 16.24
C VAL A 111 3.55 4.66 17.18
N ASN A 112 3.34 5.74 17.98
CA ASN A 112 4.27 6.21 19.02
C ASN A 112 5.66 6.65 18.52
N VAL A 113 5.83 7.05 17.27
CA VAL A 113 7.10 7.57 16.72
C VAL A 113 7.63 8.73 17.60
N GLU A 114 6.76 9.69 17.96
CA GLU A 114 7.12 10.85 18.76
C GLU A 114 7.55 10.52 20.22
N LYS A 115 7.13 9.35 20.72
CA LYS A 115 7.50 8.89 22.07
C LYS A 115 8.82 8.15 22.07
N SER A 116 9.28 7.67 20.94
CA SER A 116 10.53 6.91 20.80
C SER A 116 11.75 7.82 21.07
N PRO A 117 12.84 7.28 21.60
CA PRO A 117 14.11 7.98 21.68
C PRO A 117 14.61 8.47 20.32
N ALA A 118 14.44 7.66 19.27
CA ALA A 118 14.79 8.01 17.89
C ALA A 118 13.96 9.18 17.35
N GLY A 119 12.64 9.20 17.60
CA GLY A 119 11.76 10.28 17.14
C GLY A 119 11.93 11.61 17.86
N LYS A 120 12.54 11.60 19.08
CA LYS A 120 12.88 12.82 19.84
C LYS A 120 14.25 13.40 19.49
N ALA A 121 15.12 12.59 18.91
CA ALA A 121 16.46 13.02 18.55
C ALA A 121 16.42 13.79 17.22
N ALA A 122 16.89 15.04 17.22
CA ALA A 122 16.89 15.90 16.02
C ALA A 122 17.79 15.36 14.89
N ASP A 123 18.78 14.55 15.27
CA ASP A 123 19.79 14.01 14.34
C ASP A 123 19.43 12.62 13.80
N VAL A 124 18.21 12.11 14.09
CA VAL A 124 17.79 10.78 13.67
C VAL A 124 16.64 10.87 12.66
N VAL A 125 16.81 10.21 11.54
CA VAL A 125 15.76 10.05 10.52
C VAL A 125 15.20 8.65 10.61
N VAL A 126 13.90 8.54 10.93
CA VAL A 126 13.18 7.28 10.93
C VAL A 126 12.64 7.05 9.53
N THR A 127 13.15 6.00 8.86
CA THR A 127 12.75 5.62 7.50
C THR A 127 11.89 4.37 7.56
N HIS A 128 10.72 4.42 6.92
CA HIS A 128 9.86 3.28 6.73
C HIS A 128 10.25 2.59 5.42
N GLU A 129 10.86 1.40 5.50
CA GLU A 129 11.28 0.64 4.32
C GLU A 129 10.12 -0.16 3.73
N LEU A 130 9.18 -0.62 4.58
CA LEU A 130 7.96 -1.29 4.16
C LEU A 130 6.74 -0.54 4.68
N ASN A 131 5.77 -0.29 3.79
CA ASN A 131 4.47 0.30 4.14
C ASN A 131 3.35 -0.74 4.20
N GLU A 132 3.58 -1.94 3.65
CA GLU A 132 2.64 -3.06 3.62
C GLU A 132 3.37 -4.39 3.75
N ILE A 133 2.70 -5.41 4.28
CA ILE A 133 3.23 -6.76 4.43
C ILE A 133 2.26 -7.74 3.77
N HIS A 134 2.81 -8.70 3.02
CA HIS A 134 2.03 -9.81 2.50
C HIS A 134 1.74 -10.83 3.61
N VAL A 135 0.47 -11.00 3.93
CA VAL A 135 0.02 -11.96 4.94
C VAL A 135 -0.81 -13.07 4.31
N SER A 136 -0.79 -14.23 4.95
CA SER A 136 -1.64 -15.37 4.63
C SER A 136 -2.53 -15.66 5.82
N CYS A 137 -3.84 -15.54 5.66
CA CYS A 137 -4.80 -15.77 6.71
C CYS A 137 -6.13 -16.31 6.18
N LEU A 138 -6.98 -16.79 7.07
CA LEU A 138 -8.37 -17.09 6.74
C LEU A 138 -9.17 -15.78 6.62
N PRO A 139 -10.24 -15.76 5.81
CA PRO A 139 -11.09 -14.57 5.65
C PRO A 139 -11.65 -13.98 6.94
N LYS A 140 -11.79 -14.80 7.98
CA LYS A 140 -12.31 -14.37 9.29
C LYS A 140 -11.27 -13.63 10.13
N ASP A 141 -9.99 -13.91 9.89
CA ASP A 141 -8.86 -13.40 10.66
C ASP A 141 -8.10 -12.29 9.92
N LEU A 142 -8.64 -11.81 8.79
CA LEU A 142 -8.03 -10.77 7.98
C LEU A 142 -8.09 -9.41 8.70
N PRO A 143 -6.93 -8.83 9.09
CA PRO A 143 -6.88 -7.50 9.69
C PRO A 143 -6.96 -6.41 8.62
N GLU A 144 -7.56 -5.27 8.95
CA GLU A 144 -7.59 -4.10 8.06
C GLU A 144 -6.23 -3.40 7.99
N PHE A 145 -5.49 -3.39 9.09
CA PHE A 145 -4.12 -2.87 9.22
C PHE A 145 -3.37 -3.62 10.34
N ILE A 146 -2.05 -3.46 10.37
CA ILE A 146 -1.19 -4.01 11.42
C ILE A 146 -0.46 -2.85 12.09
N GLU A 147 -0.60 -2.73 13.42
CA GLU A 147 0.08 -1.70 14.20
C GLU A 147 1.50 -2.13 14.56
N VAL A 148 2.46 -1.25 14.28
CA VAL A 148 3.87 -1.39 14.67
C VAL A 148 4.20 -0.33 15.69
N ASP A 149 4.46 -0.74 16.95
CA ASP A 149 4.82 0.18 18.03
C ASP A 149 6.31 0.52 17.96
N LEU A 150 6.59 1.80 17.77
CA LEU A 150 7.95 2.36 17.69
C LEU A 150 8.44 2.98 18.99
N SER A 151 7.72 2.82 20.11
CA SER A 151 8.05 3.47 21.39
C SER A 151 9.45 3.11 21.92
N GLY A 152 9.96 1.91 21.60
CA GLY A 152 11.28 1.42 22.02
C GLY A 152 12.42 1.66 21.01
N LEU A 153 12.16 2.35 19.90
CA LEU A 153 13.14 2.52 18.83
C LEU A 153 14.23 3.53 19.23
N ASN A 154 15.51 3.10 19.29
CA ASN A 154 16.66 3.96 19.52
C ASN A 154 17.32 4.38 18.19
N ALA A 155 18.21 5.36 18.29
CA ALA A 155 19.04 5.80 17.17
C ALA A 155 19.97 4.67 16.71
N GLY A 156 19.91 4.32 15.44
CA GLY A 156 20.68 3.23 14.84
C GLY A 156 19.99 1.86 14.88
N ASP A 157 18.82 1.74 15.54
CA ASP A 157 18.08 0.50 15.58
C ASP A 157 17.31 0.24 14.28
N THR A 158 17.08 -1.05 14.02
CA THR A 158 16.28 -1.54 12.90
C THR A 158 15.22 -2.51 13.44
N ILE A 159 13.96 -2.30 13.06
CA ILE A 159 12.88 -3.24 13.35
C ILE A 159 12.71 -4.13 12.12
N HIS A 160 12.84 -5.44 12.33
CA HIS A 160 12.65 -6.45 11.31
C HIS A 160 11.22 -6.99 11.31
N LEU A 161 10.84 -7.64 10.22
CA LEU A 161 9.51 -8.22 10.03
C LEU A 161 9.16 -9.27 11.12
N SER A 162 10.16 -10.00 11.62
CA SER A 162 10.02 -10.97 12.72
C SER A 162 9.62 -10.34 14.06
N GLN A 163 9.89 -9.06 14.26
CA GLN A 163 9.59 -8.32 15.50
C GLN A 163 8.21 -7.68 15.49
N VAL A 164 7.51 -7.68 14.37
CA VAL A 164 6.16 -7.12 14.23
C VAL A 164 5.15 -8.03 14.93
N ALA A 165 4.33 -7.43 15.82
CA ALA A 165 3.27 -8.15 16.51
C ALA A 165 2.13 -8.50 15.55
N LEU A 166 2.03 -9.76 15.15
CA LEU A 166 0.98 -10.23 14.27
C LEU A 166 -0.28 -10.62 15.07
N PRO A 167 -1.48 -10.31 14.57
CA PRO A 167 -2.73 -10.79 15.16
C PRO A 167 -2.87 -12.31 15.01
N LYS A 168 -3.78 -12.90 15.78
CA LYS A 168 -4.01 -14.35 15.77
C LYS A 168 -4.54 -14.81 14.41
N GLY A 169 -4.01 -15.93 13.92
CA GLY A 169 -4.44 -16.51 12.64
C GLY A 169 -3.81 -15.90 11.40
N VAL A 170 -2.91 -14.93 11.56
CA VAL A 170 -2.17 -14.29 10.46
C VAL A 170 -0.75 -14.83 10.40
N GLU A 171 -0.34 -15.28 9.24
CA GLU A 171 1.00 -15.78 8.98
C GLU A 171 1.66 -14.95 7.88
N VAL A 172 2.96 -14.68 8.01
CA VAL A 172 3.76 -14.01 6.97
C VAL A 172 4.51 -15.10 6.20
N PRO A 173 4.16 -15.33 4.92
CA PRO A 173 4.82 -16.38 4.12
C PRO A 173 6.31 -16.13 3.94
N GLU A 174 6.74 -14.88 3.91
CA GLU A 174 8.14 -14.48 3.71
C GLU A 174 9.03 -14.99 4.84
N LEU A 175 8.58 -14.91 6.10
CA LEU A 175 9.34 -15.44 7.24
C LEU A 175 9.52 -16.98 7.20
N LYS A 176 8.63 -17.70 6.48
CA LYS A 176 8.77 -19.15 6.30
C LYS A 176 9.83 -19.55 5.29
N LEU A 177 10.27 -18.62 4.44
CA LEU A 177 11.28 -18.88 3.40
C LEU A 177 12.72 -18.85 3.94
N GLY A 178 12.92 -18.36 5.17
CA GLY A 178 14.21 -18.33 5.82
C GLY A 178 14.60 -16.97 6.37
N ALA A 179 15.70 -16.93 7.13
CA ALA A 179 16.18 -15.70 7.78
C ALA A 179 16.62 -14.60 6.78
N ASP A 180 16.97 -14.98 5.55
CA ASP A 180 17.36 -14.03 4.49
C ASP A 180 16.17 -13.18 4.01
N HIS A 181 14.94 -13.60 4.30
CA HIS A 181 13.70 -12.88 3.97
C HIS A 181 13.15 -12.05 5.14
N ASP A 182 13.89 -11.94 6.25
CA ASP A 182 13.53 -11.05 7.36
C ASP A 182 13.95 -9.61 7.04
N VAL A 183 13.11 -8.94 6.25
CA VAL A 183 13.37 -7.59 5.74
C VAL A 183 13.17 -6.56 6.85
N ALA A 184 13.97 -5.49 6.82
CA ALA A 184 13.79 -4.35 7.70
C ALA A 184 12.48 -3.63 7.36
N VAL A 185 11.64 -3.39 8.37
CA VAL A 185 10.39 -2.65 8.28
C VAL A 185 10.61 -1.17 8.55
N VAL A 186 11.37 -0.87 9.61
CA VAL A 186 11.72 0.50 10.01
C VAL A 186 13.19 0.57 10.36
N VAL A 187 13.87 1.62 9.91
CA VAL A 187 15.27 1.90 10.22
C VAL A 187 15.41 3.31 10.77
N ALA A 188 16.02 3.44 11.96
CA ALA A 188 16.37 4.71 12.55
C ALA A 188 17.82 5.06 12.20
N ARG A 189 18.04 5.83 11.16
CA ARG A 189 19.39 6.24 10.71
C ARG A 189 19.80 7.55 11.37
N MET A 190 21.05 7.63 11.86
CA MET A 190 21.62 8.91 12.22
C MET A 190 21.78 9.78 10.98
N GLY A 191 21.17 10.94 10.99
CA GLY A 191 21.37 11.95 9.96
C GLY A 191 22.84 12.35 9.92
N ARG A 192 23.43 12.37 8.74
CA ARG A 192 24.74 12.98 8.54
C ARG A 192 24.54 14.49 8.65
N VAL A 193 24.92 15.08 9.79
CA VAL A 193 25.10 16.53 9.87
C VAL A 193 26.24 16.86 8.90
N GLU A 194 25.92 17.37 7.72
CA GLU A 194 26.92 18.11 6.95
C GLU A 194 27.22 19.36 7.79
N GLU A 195 28.31 19.33 8.57
CA GLU A 195 28.96 20.54 9.02
C GLU A 195 29.22 21.38 7.76
N ALA A 196 28.43 22.42 7.60
CA ALA A 196 28.77 23.51 6.69
C ALA A 196 30.09 24.09 7.20
N THR A 197 31.18 23.56 6.67
CA THR A 197 32.49 24.22 6.75
C THR A 197 32.31 25.56 6.08
N GLU A 198 32.12 26.60 6.92
CA GLU A 198 32.43 27.98 6.56
C GLU A 198 33.93 28.03 6.31
N GLU A 199 34.35 27.71 5.11
CA GLU A 199 35.72 27.99 4.69
C GLU A 199 35.76 29.33 3.98
N GLY A 200 36.14 30.34 4.79
CA GLY A 200 37.15 31.28 4.39
C GLY A 200 36.81 32.29 3.32
N ALA A 201 36.22 33.39 3.74
CA ALA A 201 36.48 34.64 3.07
C ALA A 201 38.01 34.92 3.08
N ALA A 202 38.63 34.82 1.93
CA ALA A 202 39.95 35.42 1.68
C ALA A 202 39.76 36.75 0.93
N PRO A 203 40.41 37.83 1.38
CA PRO A 203 40.30 39.14 0.76
C PRO A 203 41.20 39.21 -0.45
N ALA A 204 40.63 39.63 -1.58
CA ALA A 204 41.42 40.07 -2.73
C ALA A 204 41.89 41.46 -2.51
N ALA A 205 43.19 41.65 -2.49
CA ALA A 205 43.83 42.95 -2.72
C ALA A 205 44.92 42.81 -3.79
N GLY A 206 45.00 43.79 -4.62
CA GLY A 206 46.17 44.06 -5.50
C GLY A 206 45.81 44.14 -6.99
N GLU A 207 45.41 45.31 -7.48
CA GLU A 207 46.20 46.36 -8.21
C GLU A 207 47.16 45.86 -9.29
N GLY A 208 47.05 46.49 -10.42
CA GLY A 208 48.08 46.61 -11.45
C GLY A 208 47.59 46.42 -12.87
N GLU A 209 47.10 47.40 -13.51
CA GLU A 209 47.74 48.42 -14.39
C GLU A 209 48.22 47.87 -15.75
N ALA A 210 47.68 48.54 -16.77
CA ALA A 210 48.27 49.00 -18.01
C ALA A 210 48.60 48.05 -19.21
N GLY A 211 48.07 48.39 -20.30
CA GLY A 211 48.90 48.52 -21.47
C GLY A 211 48.52 47.80 -22.77
N LYS A 212 47.88 48.54 -23.59
CA LYS A 212 48.01 48.72 -25.05
C LYS A 212 46.90 48.16 -25.91
#